data_ceed3655f284202d23ac68a2282b24ae
#
_entry.id   ceed3655f284202d23ac68a2282b24ae
#
_cell.length_a   1.000
_cell.length_b   1.000
_cell.length_c   1.000
_cell.angle_alpha   90.00
_cell.angle_beta   90.00
_cell.angle_gamma   90.00
#
_symmetry.space_group_name_H-M   'P 1'
#
loop_
_entity.id
_entity.type
_entity.pdbx_description
1 polymer ?
#
loop_
_entity_poly.entity_id
_entity_poly.type
_entity_poly.pdbx_seq_one_letter_code
_entity_poly.pdbx_strand_id
1 'polypeptide(L)'
;MKIEDIINLTEGTLTNTPKIQAIEAATVYFSKVEHGDLFFSSNQEEIDQAIANGAYAIVYADDSIVKNDDEIAWIKVSDLQLAAFKLIRYVILKKEAKFYLLSKHEQTFLKMILVHKTNISFISDDWRKAFEQILNSEVSLFVGTDKELMELIKPDVEKLNREVDGYPVSDTLFRTTFKVGGFVYQEKELIPFHLEYLLRVIDFCETHSLAYAVDRLRYTKHFTPVFIDGKLKSTQASKTAKVAIFTDNLSDITKAREYVMRSNMWVKSVVMTPPKTKVPGIDHPHWFETNEELQELLKNIHFNYAFIYNADKSMLNTIQEEYSLF
;
A
#
# COMPACT_ATOMS: atom_id res chain seq x y z
N MET A 1 -30.71 5.04 8.90
CA MET A 1 -30.63 3.79 9.70
C MET A 1 -31.21 4.05 11.08
N LYS A 2 -31.94 3.09 11.69
CA LYS A 2 -32.46 3.27 13.04
C LYS A 2 -31.37 3.12 14.10
N ILE A 3 -31.46 3.84 15.21
CA ILE A 3 -30.50 3.73 16.34
C ILE A 3 -30.45 2.30 16.88
N GLU A 4 -31.60 1.62 16.96
CA GLU A 4 -31.66 0.21 17.39
C GLU A 4 -30.83 -0.72 16.49
N ASP A 5 -30.83 -0.50 15.17
CA ASP A 5 -30.03 -1.28 14.23
C ASP A 5 -28.52 -1.03 14.46
N ILE A 6 -28.14 0.22 14.77
CA ILE A 6 -26.74 0.59 15.05
C ILE A 6 -26.26 -0.11 16.33
N ILE A 7 -27.07 -0.06 17.40
CA ILE A 7 -26.77 -0.73 18.68
C ILE A 7 -26.52 -2.22 18.43
N ASN A 8 -27.41 -2.88 17.69
CA ASN A 8 -27.29 -4.30 17.40
C ASN A 8 -26.05 -4.61 16.52
N LEU A 9 -25.78 -3.80 15.49
CA LEU A 9 -24.64 -3.99 14.60
C LEU A 9 -23.31 -3.76 15.30
N THR A 10 -23.23 -2.72 16.15
CA THR A 10 -21.98 -2.36 16.85
C THR A 10 -21.77 -3.14 18.14
N GLU A 11 -22.78 -3.92 18.58
CA GLU A 11 -22.85 -4.53 19.92
C GLU A 11 -22.69 -3.49 21.02
N GLY A 12 -23.21 -2.29 20.77
CA GLY A 12 -23.14 -1.17 21.70
C GLY A 12 -24.26 -1.17 22.72
N THR A 13 -24.14 -0.33 23.73
CA THR A 13 -25.14 -0.08 24.72
C THR A 13 -25.59 1.38 24.66
N LEU A 14 -26.89 1.60 24.48
CA LEU A 14 -27.48 2.94 24.60
C LEU A 14 -27.42 3.40 26.06
N THR A 15 -26.85 4.57 26.30
CA THR A 15 -26.57 5.05 27.66
C THR A 15 -27.50 6.20 28.10
N ASN A 16 -28.42 6.63 27.23
CA ASN A 16 -29.46 7.63 27.54
C ASN A 16 -30.79 7.25 26.86
N THR A 17 -31.78 8.13 26.94
CA THR A 17 -33.08 7.97 26.29
C THR A 17 -33.26 9.09 25.28
N PRO A 18 -32.70 8.96 24.06
CA PRO A 18 -32.68 10.02 23.04
C PRO A 18 -34.07 10.28 22.47
N LYS A 19 -34.32 11.49 22.02
CA LYS A 19 -35.52 11.84 21.22
C LYS A 19 -35.34 11.35 19.74
N ILE A 20 -34.12 11.29 19.28
CA ILE A 20 -33.77 10.88 17.92
C ILE A 20 -33.82 9.36 17.81
N GLN A 21 -34.46 8.85 16.75
CA GLN A 21 -34.63 7.41 16.51
C GLN A 21 -33.88 6.86 15.31
N ALA A 22 -33.35 7.74 14.45
CA ALA A 22 -32.63 7.33 13.21
C ALA A 22 -31.54 8.32 12.85
N ILE A 23 -30.56 7.83 12.11
CA ILE A 23 -29.47 8.62 11.52
C ILE A 23 -29.53 8.59 10.00
N GLU A 24 -28.89 9.56 9.33
CA GLU A 24 -28.79 9.65 7.87
C GLU A 24 -27.53 8.97 7.33
N ALA A 25 -26.36 9.39 7.78
CA ALA A 25 -25.07 8.85 7.38
C ALA A 25 -24.16 8.58 8.59
N ALA A 26 -22.92 8.22 8.37
CA ALA A 26 -21.93 7.99 9.44
C ALA A 26 -20.55 8.48 8.99
N THR A 27 -19.77 9.03 9.92
CA THR A 27 -18.41 9.52 9.69
C THR A 27 -17.53 9.32 10.93
N VAL A 28 -16.21 9.30 10.70
CA VAL A 28 -15.17 9.29 11.75
C VAL A 28 -14.37 10.61 11.81
N TYR A 29 -14.78 11.62 11.02
CA TYR A 29 -14.17 12.95 11.02
C TYR A 29 -15.20 14.00 11.41
N PHE A 30 -15.01 14.67 12.56
CA PHE A 30 -15.93 15.71 13.05
C PHE A 30 -16.17 16.83 12.02
N SER A 31 -15.15 17.15 11.22
CA SER A 31 -15.23 18.16 10.17
C SER A 31 -16.12 17.78 8.97
N LYS A 32 -16.52 16.51 8.88
CA LYS A 32 -17.43 15.99 7.85
C LYS A 32 -18.82 15.69 8.38
N VAL A 33 -19.05 15.88 9.67
CA VAL A 33 -20.37 15.67 10.26
C VAL A 33 -21.34 16.65 9.67
N GLU A 34 -22.44 16.12 9.15
CA GLU A 34 -23.62 16.85 8.70
C GLU A 34 -24.80 16.57 9.65
N HIS A 35 -25.86 17.37 9.51
CA HIS A 35 -27.05 17.22 10.32
C HIS A 35 -27.69 15.84 10.12
N GLY A 36 -27.83 15.09 11.18
CA GLY A 36 -28.41 13.74 11.15
C GLY A 36 -27.40 12.60 11.20
N ASP A 37 -26.08 12.87 11.26
CA ASP A 37 -25.04 11.85 11.18
C ASP A 37 -24.77 11.12 12.48
N LEU A 38 -24.24 9.90 12.33
CA LEU A 38 -23.58 9.14 13.37
C LEU A 38 -22.07 9.46 13.36
N PHE A 39 -21.53 9.82 14.52
CA PHE A 39 -20.11 10.11 14.66
C PHE A 39 -19.42 9.12 15.60
N PHE A 40 -18.21 8.67 15.21
CA PHE A 40 -17.38 7.74 16.00
C PHE A 40 -16.16 8.48 16.53
N SER A 41 -16.08 8.69 17.84
CA SER A 41 -14.89 9.21 18.53
C SER A 41 -14.86 8.87 20.00
N SER A 42 -13.66 8.83 20.60
CA SER A 42 -13.44 8.83 22.04
C SER A 42 -12.65 10.07 22.50
N ASN A 43 -12.67 11.13 21.69
CA ASN A 43 -12.09 12.43 22.02
C ASN A 43 -13.21 13.43 22.29
N GLN A 44 -13.23 14.05 23.48
CA GLN A 44 -14.30 14.98 23.87
C GLN A 44 -14.40 16.20 22.95
N GLU A 45 -13.27 16.80 22.58
CA GLU A 45 -13.28 17.99 21.70
C GLU A 45 -13.84 17.68 20.31
N GLU A 46 -13.50 16.51 19.74
CA GLU A 46 -14.06 16.05 18.46
C GLU A 46 -15.58 15.81 18.59
N ILE A 47 -16.02 15.24 19.72
CA ILE A 47 -17.44 14.97 19.99
C ILE A 47 -18.23 16.28 20.13
N ASP A 48 -17.73 17.25 20.90
CA ASP A 48 -18.39 18.55 21.08
C ASP A 48 -18.55 19.29 19.75
N GLN A 49 -17.51 19.21 18.88
CA GLN A 49 -17.58 19.79 17.53
C GLN A 49 -18.55 19.03 16.62
N ALA A 50 -18.60 17.71 16.70
CA ALA A 50 -19.56 16.91 15.96
C ALA A 50 -21.02 17.23 16.34
N ILE A 51 -21.29 17.39 17.63
CA ILE A 51 -22.61 17.80 18.13
C ILE A 51 -22.97 19.21 17.60
N ALA A 52 -22.02 20.15 17.67
CA ALA A 52 -22.22 21.51 17.13
C ALA A 52 -22.50 21.50 15.61
N ASN A 53 -21.94 20.53 14.87
CA ASN A 53 -22.20 20.33 13.44
C ASN A 53 -23.51 19.59 13.15
N GLY A 54 -24.20 19.06 14.17
CA GLY A 54 -25.53 18.44 14.03
C GLY A 54 -25.52 16.92 14.05
N ALA A 55 -24.56 16.27 14.70
CA ALA A 55 -24.58 14.83 14.91
C ALA A 55 -25.84 14.40 15.70
N TYR A 56 -26.48 13.32 15.25
CA TYR A 56 -27.65 12.73 15.91
C TYR A 56 -27.32 11.57 16.83
N ALA A 57 -26.14 10.98 16.65
CA ALA A 57 -25.67 9.90 17.49
C ALA A 57 -24.14 9.91 17.62
N ILE A 58 -23.65 9.57 18.81
CA ILE A 58 -22.22 9.43 19.11
C ILE A 58 -21.96 7.99 19.52
N VAL A 59 -21.01 7.33 18.85
CA VAL A 59 -20.42 6.05 19.27
C VAL A 59 -19.07 6.34 19.92
N TYR A 60 -18.89 5.88 21.15
CA TYR A 60 -17.69 6.14 21.95
C TYR A 60 -17.29 4.92 22.78
N ALA A 61 -16.01 4.83 23.19
CA ALA A 61 -15.49 3.71 23.98
C ALA A 61 -14.98 4.14 25.37
N ASP A 62 -14.66 5.42 25.57
CA ASP A 62 -14.08 5.92 26.83
C ASP A 62 -15.17 6.34 27.83
N ASP A 63 -15.05 5.85 29.07
CA ASP A 63 -15.97 6.18 30.17
C ASP A 63 -15.86 7.64 30.64
N SER A 64 -14.77 8.32 30.35
CA SER A 64 -14.58 9.73 30.75
C SER A 64 -15.37 10.72 29.88
N ILE A 65 -16.01 10.27 28.78
CA ILE A 65 -16.81 11.13 27.92
C ILE A 65 -18.01 11.72 28.64
N VAL A 66 -18.09 13.05 28.58
CA VAL A 66 -19.19 13.82 29.13
C VAL A 66 -20.31 13.93 28.10
N LYS A 67 -21.53 13.55 28.51
CA LYS A 67 -22.71 13.55 27.66
C LYS A 67 -23.42 14.89 27.80
N ASN A 68 -23.19 15.82 26.90
CA ASN A 68 -23.64 17.21 27.01
C ASN A 68 -25.04 17.44 26.44
N ASP A 69 -25.57 16.48 25.68
CA ASP A 69 -26.86 16.60 24.99
C ASP A 69 -27.67 15.31 25.19
N ASP A 70 -28.83 15.43 25.82
CA ASP A 70 -29.73 14.32 26.08
C ASP A 70 -30.67 14.00 24.90
N GLU A 71 -30.73 14.84 23.88
CA GLU A 71 -31.61 14.65 22.73
C GLU A 71 -31.01 13.67 21.71
N ILE A 72 -29.67 13.63 21.59
CA ILE A 72 -28.95 12.72 20.70
C ILE A 72 -28.73 11.34 21.35
N ALA A 73 -28.39 10.34 20.54
CA ALA A 73 -28.13 9.01 21.03
C ALA A 73 -26.65 8.82 21.44
N TRP A 74 -26.42 8.34 22.66
CA TRP A 74 -25.08 8.01 23.17
C TRP A 74 -24.91 6.50 23.24
N ILE A 75 -24.08 5.95 22.34
CA ILE A 75 -23.87 4.51 22.18
C ILE A 75 -22.46 4.16 22.65
N LYS A 76 -22.34 3.47 23.78
CA LYS A 76 -21.08 3.00 24.33
C LYS A 76 -20.72 1.66 23.71
N VAL A 77 -19.49 1.51 23.26
CA VAL A 77 -18.91 0.27 22.72
C VAL A 77 -17.63 -0.11 23.46
N SER A 78 -17.21 -1.36 23.38
CA SER A 78 -15.94 -1.81 23.97
C SER A 78 -14.72 -1.41 23.14
N ASP A 79 -14.86 -1.35 21.82
CA ASP A 79 -13.81 -1.00 20.86
C ASP A 79 -14.41 -0.19 19.71
N LEU A 80 -13.93 1.04 19.57
CA LEU A 80 -14.44 2.01 18.59
C LEU A 80 -14.18 1.58 17.16
N GLN A 81 -12.98 1.08 16.88
CA GLN A 81 -12.58 0.65 15.55
C GLN A 81 -13.37 -0.58 15.11
N LEU A 82 -13.50 -1.55 16.01
CA LEU A 82 -14.28 -2.76 15.72
C LEU A 82 -15.76 -2.42 15.48
N ALA A 83 -16.34 -1.52 16.25
CA ALA A 83 -17.73 -1.06 16.07
C ALA A 83 -17.93 -0.38 14.72
N ALA A 84 -17.00 0.50 14.31
CA ALA A 84 -17.02 1.14 13.01
C ALA A 84 -16.98 0.11 11.88
N PHE A 85 -16.11 -0.92 11.96
CA PHE A 85 -16.04 -1.95 10.93
C PHE A 85 -17.22 -2.92 10.92
N LYS A 86 -17.89 -3.15 12.04
CA LYS A 86 -19.16 -3.88 12.04
C LYS A 86 -20.24 -3.14 11.22
N LEU A 87 -20.31 -1.81 11.36
CA LEU A 87 -21.19 -0.98 10.53
C LEU A 87 -20.80 -1.06 9.04
N ILE A 88 -19.50 -0.95 8.72
CA ILE A 88 -19.00 -1.10 7.35
C ILE A 88 -19.39 -2.45 6.74
N ARG A 89 -19.23 -3.56 7.48
CA ARG A 89 -19.59 -4.89 6.98
C ARG A 89 -21.06 -4.97 6.55
N TYR A 90 -21.94 -4.33 7.28
CA TYR A 90 -23.35 -4.23 6.90
C TYR A 90 -23.54 -3.47 5.58
N VAL A 91 -22.81 -2.35 5.40
CA VAL A 91 -22.87 -1.56 4.15
C VAL A 91 -22.28 -2.34 2.96
N ILE A 92 -21.15 -3.04 3.18
CA ILE A 92 -20.49 -3.90 2.17
C ILE A 92 -21.43 -4.99 1.66
N LEU A 93 -22.15 -5.66 2.57
CA LEU A 93 -23.11 -6.69 2.20
C LEU A 93 -24.24 -6.15 1.31
N LYS A 94 -24.74 -4.93 1.60
CA LYS A 94 -25.78 -4.29 0.77
C LYS A 94 -25.27 -3.85 -0.61
N LYS A 95 -23.98 -3.50 -0.72
CA LYS A 95 -23.35 -3.05 -1.97
C LYS A 95 -22.80 -4.19 -2.83
N GLU A 96 -22.84 -5.44 -2.35
CA GLU A 96 -22.19 -6.60 -2.98
C GLU A 96 -20.71 -6.34 -3.31
N ALA A 97 -20.04 -5.61 -2.43
CA ALA A 97 -18.69 -5.12 -2.68
C ALA A 97 -17.66 -6.26 -2.58
N LYS A 98 -16.71 -6.27 -3.52
CA LYS A 98 -15.61 -7.21 -3.59
C LYS A 98 -14.33 -6.59 -3.04
N PHE A 99 -13.58 -7.38 -2.28
CA PHE A 99 -12.34 -6.96 -1.61
C PHE A 99 -11.21 -7.92 -1.93
N TYR A 100 -10.06 -7.36 -2.33
CA TYR A 100 -8.86 -8.12 -2.66
C TYR A 100 -7.65 -7.63 -1.89
N LEU A 101 -6.95 -8.56 -1.24
CA LEU A 101 -5.67 -8.32 -0.59
C LEU A 101 -4.54 -8.47 -1.61
N LEU A 102 -3.82 -7.39 -1.85
CA LEU A 102 -2.68 -7.32 -2.75
C LEU A 102 -1.36 -7.31 -1.98
N SER A 103 -0.32 -7.88 -2.56
CA SER A 103 1.05 -7.56 -2.17
C SER A 103 1.41 -6.12 -2.60
N LYS A 104 2.47 -5.55 -2.01
CA LYS A 104 2.96 -4.21 -2.39
C LYS A 104 3.35 -4.13 -3.87
N HIS A 105 3.93 -5.21 -4.43
CA HIS A 105 4.26 -5.28 -5.85
C HIS A 105 3.02 -5.29 -6.73
N GLU A 106 2.02 -6.12 -6.42
CA GLU A 106 0.76 -6.20 -7.15
C GLU A 106 0.04 -4.84 -7.13
N GLN A 107 -0.05 -4.18 -5.97
CA GLN A 107 -0.66 -2.85 -5.90
C GLN A 107 0.08 -1.82 -6.76
N THR A 108 1.41 -1.87 -6.74
CA THR A 108 2.23 -0.94 -7.53
C THR A 108 2.05 -1.18 -9.02
N PHE A 109 2.05 -2.44 -9.47
CA PHE A 109 1.79 -2.77 -10.88
C PHE A 109 0.37 -2.37 -11.27
N LEU A 110 -0.63 -2.68 -10.46
CA LEU A 110 -2.02 -2.30 -10.72
C LEU A 110 -2.17 -0.79 -10.88
N LYS A 111 -1.63 0.01 -9.94
CA LYS A 111 -1.65 1.49 -10.04
C LYS A 111 -0.95 2.02 -11.29
N MET A 112 0.07 1.31 -11.76
CA MET A 112 0.88 1.70 -12.91
C MET A 112 0.19 1.41 -14.24
N ILE A 113 -0.37 0.20 -14.41
CA ILE A 113 -0.94 -0.23 -15.70
C ILE A 113 -2.40 0.17 -15.88
N LEU A 114 -3.17 0.44 -14.83
CA LEU A 114 -4.56 0.89 -14.96
C LEU A 114 -4.66 2.16 -15.81
N VAL A 115 -5.56 2.12 -16.79
CA VAL A 115 -5.86 3.28 -17.65
C VAL A 115 -6.80 4.25 -16.94
N HIS A 116 -7.85 3.73 -16.31
CA HIS A 116 -8.84 4.48 -15.55
C HIS A 116 -8.97 3.91 -14.15
N LYS A 117 -9.10 4.78 -13.14
CA LYS A 117 -9.22 4.41 -11.72
C LYS A 117 -10.65 4.58 -11.18
N THR A 118 -11.62 4.80 -12.03
CA THR A 118 -13.01 5.14 -11.67
C THR A 118 -13.78 3.95 -11.10
N ASN A 119 -13.43 2.72 -11.46
CA ASN A 119 -14.17 1.51 -11.10
C ASN A 119 -13.53 0.71 -9.96
N ILE A 120 -12.49 1.23 -9.33
CA ILE A 120 -11.74 0.56 -8.27
C ILE A 120 -11.28 1.58 -7.22
N SER A 121 -11.34 1.20 -5.94
CA SER A 121 -10.83 2.00 -4.83
C SER A 121 -9.66 1.31 -4.16
N PHE A 122 -8.57 2.07 -3.94
CA PHE A 122 -7.40 1.63 -3.19
C PHE A 122 -7.56 2.02 -1.73
N ILE A 123 -7.81 1.03 -0.87
CA ILE A 123 -8.00 1.24 0.57
C ILE A 123 -6.71 1.77 1.21
N SER A 124 -6.87 2.80 2.04
CA SER A 124 -5.79 3.34 2.86
C SER A 124 -5.45 2.39 4.01
N ASP A 125 -4.16 2.35 4.41
CA ASP A 125 -3.73 1.61 5.60
C ASP A 125 -4.15 2.33 6.92
N ASP A 126 -4.63 3.58 6.83
CA ASP A 126 -5.28 4.30 7.93
C ASP A 126 -6.76 3.92 7.99
N TRP A 127 -7.21 3.34 9.13
CA TRP A 127 -8.55 2.82 9.28
C TRP A 127 -9.67 3.88 9.18
N ARG A 128 -9.42 5.12 9.62
CA ARG A 128 -10.39 6.22 9.51
C ARG A 128 -10.60 6.60 8.04
N LYS A 129 -9.51 6.68 7.28
CA LYS A 129 -9.60 6.91 5.83
C LYS A 129 -10.26 5.75 5.10
N ALA A 130 -9.93 4.51 5.48
CA ALA A 130 -10.56 3.32 4.92
C ALA A 130 -12.07 3.30 5.16
N PHE A 131 -12.50 3.65 6.38
CA PHE A 131 -13.92 3.78 6.75
C PHE A 131 -14.65 4.73 5.79
N GLU A 132 -14.15 5.97 5.64
CA GLU A 132 -14.73 6.97 4.75
C GLU A 132 -14.72 6.54 3.27
N GLN A 133 -13.62 5.96 2.82
CA GLN A 133 -13.50 5.47 1.44
C GLN A 133 -14.57 4.44 1.11
N ILE A 134 -14.88 3.52 2.02
CA ILE A 134 -15.86 2.46 1.79
C ILE A 134 -17.29 3.01 1.86
N LEU A 135 -17.58 3.84 2.85
CA LEU A 135 -18.94 4.40 3.02
C LEU A 135 -19.32 5.30 1.85
N ASN A 136 -18.42 6.21 1.46
CA ASN A 136 -18.71 7.27 0.51
C ASN A 136 -18.37 6.90 -0.95
N SER A 137 -17.86 5.68 -1.19
CA SER A 137 -17.53 5.22 -2.54
C SER A 137 -18.76 4.67 -3.26
N GLU A 138 -18.93 5.04 -4.50
CA GLU A 138 -19.92 4.44 -5.41
C GLU A 138 -19.41 3.13 -6.04
N VAL A 139 -18.08 2.86 -5.96
CA VAL A 139 -17.52 1.63 -6.51
C VAL A 139 -17.77 0.43 -5.59
N SER A 140 -17.83 -0.75 -6.21
CA SER A 140 -18.00 -2.03 -5.52
C SER A 140 -16.74 -2.90 -5.52
N LEU A 141 -15.61 -2.39 -6.04
CA LEU A 141 -14.35 -3.11 -6.12
C LEU A 141 -13.27 -2.38 -5.30
N PHE A 142 -12.76 -3.04 -4.27
CA PHE A 142 -11.79 -2.50 -3.32
C PHE A 142 -10.54 -3.37 -3.25
N VAL A 143 -9.39 -2.72 -3.19
CA VAL A 143 -8.09 -3.39 -3.06
C VAL A 143 -7.24 -2.73 -1.97
N GLY A 144 -6.53 -3.52 -1.17
CA GLY A 144 -5.66 -3.02 -0.11
C GLY A 144 -4.44 -3.89 0.10
N THR A 145 -3.44 -3.41 0.86
CA THR A 145 -2.18 -4.12 1.14
C THR A 145 -2.00 -4.45 2.62
N ASP A 146 -2.70 -3.78 3.51
CA ASP A 146 -2.68 -4.07 4.94
C ASP A 146 -3.58 -5.29 5.21
N LYS A 147 -2.95 -6.41 5.56
CA LYS A 147 -3.65 -7.67 5.78
C LYS A 147 -4.60 -7.58 6.97
N GLU A 148 -4.15 -7.02 8.09
CA GLU A 148 -4.93 -6.97 9.33
C GLU A 148 -6.18 -6.10 9.14
N LEU A 149 -6.01 -4.93 8.53
CA LEU A 149 -7.11 -4.03 8.22
C LEU A 149 -8.10 -4.66 7.21
N MET A 150 -7.60 -5.28 6.15
CA MET A 150 -8.43 -5.90 5.14
C MET A 150 -9.24 -7.09 5.68
N GLU A 151 -8.64 -7.93 6.54
CA GLU A 151 -9.33 -9.03 7.23
C GLU A 151 -10.32 -8.49 8.29
N LEU A 152 -10.04 -7.34 8.90
CA LEU A 152 -10.98 -6.66 9.81
C LEU A 152 -12.20 -6.11 9.05
N ILE A 153 -12.01 -5.59 7.84
CA ILE A 153 -13.10 -5.12 6.96
C ILE A 153 -13.91 -6.32 6.45
N LYS A 154 -13.24 -7.30 5.87
CA LYS A 154 -13.83 -8.49 5.26
C LYS A 154 -13.01 -9.74 5.61
N PRO A 155 -13.46 -10.56 6.59
CA PRO A 155 -12.69 -11.71 7.08
C PRO A 155 -12.30 -12.74 6.01
N ASP A 156 -13.10 -12.88 4.96
CA ASP A 156 -12.87 -13.76 3.82
C ASP A 156 -12.33 -12.99 2.60
N VAL A 157 -11.45 -12.01 2.82
CA VAL A 157 -10.83 -11.22 1.75
C VAL A 157 -10.06 -12.12 0.78
N GLU A 158 -10.30 -11.94 -0.50
CA GLU A 158 -9.65 -12.72 -1.55
C GLU A 158 -8.24 -12.22 -1.86
N LYS A 159 -7.39 -13.11 -2.39
CA LYS A 159 -6.08 -12.75 -2.96
C LYS A 159 -6.16 -12.85 -4.47
N LEU A 160 -5.24 -12.18 -5.16
CA LEU A 160 -5.18 -12.32 -6.61
C LEU A 160 -4.81 -13.74 -7.00
N ASN A 161 -5.58 -14.32 -7.88
CA ASN A 161 -5.28 -15.59 -8.55
C ASN A 161 -4.51 -15.34 -9.85
N ARG A 162 -4.06 -16.40 -10.49
CA ARG A 162 -3.48 -16.39 -11.82
C ARG A 162 -4.08 -17.52 -12.65
N GLU A 163 -4.93 -17.16 -13.58
CA GLU A 163 -5.48 -18.06 -14.60
C GLU A 163 -4.93 -17.72 -15.98
N VAL A 164 -4.48 -16.47 -16.19
CA VAL A 164 -3.92 -16.01 -17.46
C VAL A 164 -2.66 -16.79 -17.83
N ASP A 165 -2.62 -17.31 -19.05
CA ASP A 165 -1.43 -17.96 -19.61
C ASP A 165 -0.38 -16.91 -19.95
N GLY A 166 0.76 -16.98 -19.26
CA GLY A 166 1.86 -16.04 -19.46
C GLY A 166 3.21 -16.62 -19.01
N TYR A 167 4.25 -16.32 -19.76
CA TYR A 167 5.59 -16.84 -19.47
C TYR A 167 6.69 -15.90 -20.01
N PRO A 168 7.89 -15.94 -19.40
CA PRO A 168 9.05 -15.22 -19.94
C PRO A 168 9.54 -15.88 -21.23
N VAL A 169 9.89 -15.05 -22.21
CA VAL A 169 10.51 -15.48 -23.48
C VAL A 169 12.02 -15.29 -23.40
N SER A 170 12.45 -14.13 -22.91
CA SER A 170 13.86 -13.82 -22.62
C SER A 170 13.94 -12.78 -21.53
N ASP A 171 15.01 -12.81 -20.75
CA ASP A 171 15.20 -11.86 -19.66
C ASP A 171 16.67 -11.51 -19.41
N THR A 172 16.84 -10.36 -18.79
CA THR A 172 18.01 -9.92 -18.02
C THR A 172 17.54 -9.54 -16.64
N LEU A 173 18.43 -9.26 -15.67
CA LEU A 173 18.00 -8.84 -14.34
C LEU A 173 17.04 -7.63 -14.37
N PHE A 174 17.12 -6.76 -15.39
CA PHE A 174 16.38 -5.51 -15.44
C PHE A 174 15.31 -5.44 -16.52
N ARG A 175 15.34 -6.35 -17.49
CA ARG A 175 14.41 -6.33 -18.61
C ARG A 175 13.88 -7.72 -18.88
N THR A 176 12.59 -7.81 -19.10
CA THR A 176 11.92 -9.06 -19.43
C THR A 176 11.10 -8.90 -20.71
N THR A 177 11.32 -9.80 -21.66
CA THR A 177 10.39 -10.06 -22.75
C THR A 177 9.48 -11.21 -22.35
N PHE A 178 8.18 -11.00 -22.39
CA PHE A 178 7.22 -12.02 -21.97
C PHE A 178 6.00 -12.05 -22.88
N LYS A 179 5.32 -13.18 -22.87
CA LYS A 179 4.06 -13.40 -23.60
C LYS A 179 2.92 -13.54 -22.62
N VAL A 180 1.77 -12.92 -22.90
CA VAL A 180 0.52 -13.07 -22.18
C VAL A 180 -0.67 -12.86 -23.10
N GLY A 181 -1.69 -13.73 -23.00
CA GLY A 181 -2.91 -13.62 -23.81
C GLY A 181 -2.67 -13.56 -25.33
N GLY A 182 -1.62 -14.19 -25.83
CA GLY A 182 -1.25 -14.14 -27.26
C GLY A 182 -0.36 -12.94 -27.68
N PHE A 183 -0.20 -11.91 -26.85
CA PHE A 183 0.63 -10.75 -27.11
C PHE A 183 2.05 -10.92 -26.55
N VAL A 184 3.06 -10.40 -27.28
CA VAL A 184 4.45 -10.39 -26.85
C VAL A 184 4.85 -8.97 -26.47
N TYR A 185 5.29 -8.77 -25.23
CA TYR A 185 5.78 -7.52 -24.69
C TYR A 185 7.31 -7.57 -24.61
N GLN A 186 7.98 -6.84 -25.50
CA GLN A 186 9.43 -6.89 -25.63
C GLN A 186 10.13 -5.90 -24.70
N GLU A 187 11.26 -6.33 -24.09
CA GLU A 187 12.23 -5.51 -23.35
C GLU A 187 11.59 -4.55 -22.32
N LYS A 188 10.56 -5.01 -21.62
CA LYS A 188 9.90 -4.19 -20.59
C LYS A 188 10.82 -4.00 -19.37
N GLU A 189 10.73 -2.84 -18.72
CA GLU A 189 11.39 -2.55 -17.44
C GLU A 189 10.73 -3.35 -16.32
N LEU A 190 10.96 -4.65 -16.34
CA LEU A 190 10.38 -5.64 -15.44
C LEU A 190 11.47 -6.60 -14.99
N ILE A 191 11.59 -6.77 -13.68
CA ILE A 191 12.47 -7.76 -13.07
C ILE A 191 11.87 -9.16 -13.31
N PRO A 192 12.65 -10.16 -13.75
CA PRO A 192 12.10 -11.46 -14.17
C PRO A 192 11.24 -12.15 -13.10
N PHE A 193 11.68 -12.15 -11.86
CA PHE A 193 10.94 -12.76 -10.75
C PHE A 193 9.75 -11.92 -10.24
N HIS A 194 9.50 -10.74 -10.82
CA HIS A 194 8.27 -9.95 -10.61
C HIS A 194 7.20 -10.23 -11.68
N LEU A 195 7.52 -10.98 -12.73
CA LEU A 195 6.55 -11.30 -13.78
C LEU A 195 5.29 -11.96 -13.21
N GLU A 196 5.44 -12.84 -12.23
CA GLU A 196 4.31 -13.51 -11.58
C GLU A 196 3.32 -12.53 -10.94
N TYR A 197 3.81 -11.47 -10.26
CA TYR A 197 2.94 -10.43 -9.71
C TYR A 197 2.19 -9.67 -10.79
N LEU A 198 2.89 -9.36 -11.90
CA LEU A 198 2.26 -8.68 -13.03
C LEU A 198 1.17 -9.53 -13.69
N LEU A 199 1.42 -10.83 -13.89
CA LEU A 199 0.45 -11.75 -14.49
C LEU A 199 -0.83 -11.86 -13.66
N ARG A 200 -0.72 -11.92 -12.32
CA ARG A 200 -1.89 -11.88 -11.44
C ARG A 200 -2.66 -10.55 -11.56
N VAL A 201 -1.95 -9.44 -11.69
CA VAL A 201 -2.60 -8.13 -11.88
C VAL A 201 -3.30 -8.04 -13.23
N ILE A 202 -2.73 -8.59 -14.29
CA ILE A 202 -3.37 -8.65 -15.61
C ILE A 202 -4.65 -9.51 -15.52
N ASP A 203 -4.56 -10.69 -14.93
CA ASP A 203 -5.71 -11.58 -14.73
C ASP A 203 -6.84 -10.91 -13.93
N PHE A 204 -6.47 -10.20 -12.86
CA PHE A 204 -7.40 -9.39 -12.08
C PHE A 204 -8.08 -8.30 -12.94
N CYS A 205 -7.31 -7.61 -13.79
CA CYS A 205 -7.88 -6.59 -14.67
C CYS A 205 -8.85 -7.21 -15.68
N GLU A 206 -8.52 -8.35 -16.26
CA GLU A 206 -9.39 -9.07 -17.20
C GLU A 206 -10.66 -9.57 -16.52
N THR A 207 -10.55 -10.22 -15.35
CA THR A 207 -11.67 -10.72 -14.55
C THR A 207 -12.67 -9.61 -14.18
N HIS A 208 -12.18 -8.40 -13.90
CA HIS A 208 -13.01 -7.27 -13.50
C HIS A 208 -13.25 -6.25 -14.62
N SER A 209 -12.92 -6.61 -15.87
CA SER A 209 -13.09 -5.74 -17.05
C SER A 209 -12.48 -4.33 -16.87
N LEU A 210 -11.32 -4.26 -16.19
CA LEU A 210 -10.57 -3.04 -15.99
C LEU A 210 -9.64 -2.79 -17.20
N ALA A 211 -9.71 -1.61 -17.78
CA ALA A 211 -8.80 -1.23 -18.86
C ALA A 211 -7.37 -1.05 -18.33
N TYR A 212 -6.40 -1.72 -18.94
CA TYR A 212 -4.99 -1.66 -18.56
C TYR A 212 -4.06 -1.50 -19.77
N ALA A 213 -2.84 -0.98 -19.55
CA ALA A 213 -1.83 -0.75 -20.56
C ALA A 213 -0.45 -1.20 -20.05
N VAL A 214 0.01 -2.36 -20.50
CA VAL A 214 1.31 -2.95 -20.14
C VAL A 214 2.50 -2.05 -20.57
N ASP A 215 2.34 -1.21 -21.59
CA ASP A 215 3.38 -0.29 -22.05
C ASP A 215 3.72 0.83 -21.03
N ARG A 216 2.90 0.99 -19.99
CA ARG A 216 3.19 1.89 -18.88
C ARG A 216 4.16 1.32 -17.85
N LEU A 217 4.57 0.05 -17.98
CA LEU A 217 5.50 -0.58 -17.04
C LEU A 217 6.81 0.18 -16.93
N ARG A 218 7.23 0.36 -15.68
CA ARG A 218 8.53 0.92 -15.28
C ARG A 218 8.98 0.16 -14.02
N TYR A 219 10.24 0.32 -13.63
CA TYR A 219 10.69 -0.20 -12.34
C TYR A 219 9.82 0.32 -11.19
N THR A 220 9.48 -0.56 -10.29
CA THR A 220 8.68 -0.21 -9.11
C THR A 220 9.55 0.50 -8.07
N LYS A 221 8.94 1.30 -7.20
CA LYS A 221 9.64 1.88 -6.03
C LYS A 221 10.21 0.82 -5.07
N HIS A 222 9.69 -0.41 -5.14
CA HIS A 222 10.12 -1.54 -4.30
C HIS A 222 11.35 -2.26 -4.85
N PHE A 223 11.75 -1.98 -6.10
CA PHE A 223 12.97 -2.49 -6.71
C PHE A 223 13.39 -1.56 -7.84
N THR A 224 14.26 -0.59 -7.53
CA THR A 224 14.67 0.46 -8.47
C THR A 224 16.16 0.34 -8.77
N PRO A 225 16.58 -0.14 -9.96
CA PRO A 225 17.96 -0.08 -10.39
C PRO A 225 18.34 1.35 -10.83
N VAL A 226 19.50 1.81 -10.42
CA VAL A 226 20.12 3.07 -10.84
C VAL A 226 21.53 2.76 -11.31
N PHE A 227 21.80 2.99 -12.59
CA PHE A 227 23.14 2.86 -13.17
C PHE A 227 23.97 4.09 -12.77
N ILE A 228 25.12 3.89 -12.15
CA ILE A 228 25.95 4.95 -11.58
C ILE A 228 27.36 4.94 -12.13
N ASP A 229 27.94 6.12 -12.34
CA ASP A 229 29.34 6.28 -12.67
C ASP A 229 30.26 6.28 -11.44
N GLY A 230 31.56 6.48 -11.62
CA GLY A 230 32.54 6.55 -10.51
C GLY A 230 32.33 7.72 -9.54
N LYS A 231 31.51 8.71 -9.91
CA LYS A 231 31.13 9.86 -9.08
C LYS A 231 29.73 9.72 -8.50
N LEU A 232 29.14 8.53 -8.55
CA LEU A 232 27.77 8.21 -8.13
C LEU A 232 26.66 8.97 -8.89
N LYS A 233 26.98 9.56 -10.06
CA LYS A 233 25.96 10.20 -10.89
C LYS A 233 25.21 9.13 -11.70
N SER A 234 23.88 9.30 -11.78
CA SER A 234 23.05 8.45 -12.64
C SER A 234 23.48 8.56 -14.10
N THR A 235 23.59 7.43 -14.77
CA THR A 235 24.03 7.32 -16.18
C THR A 235 23.26 6.23 -16.91
N GLN A 236 23.52 6.08 -18.21
CA GLN A 236 22.91 5.02 -19.02
C GLN A 236 23.58 3.66 -18.74
N ALA A 237 22.81 2.58 -18.82
CA ALA A 237 23.29 1.21 -18.62
C ALA A 237 24.51 0.86 -19.52
N SER A 238 24.58 1.41 -20.74
CA SER A 238 25.69 1.18 -21.68
C SER A 238 27.00 1.85 -21.29
N LYS A 239 26.99 2.77 -20.31
CA LYS A 239 28.16 3.59 -19.93
C LYS A 239 28.82 3.17 -18.63
N THR A 240 28.26 2.23 -17.91
CA THR A 240 28.78 1.79 -16.62
C THR A 240 28.54 0.29 -16.38
N ALA A 241 29.42 -0.32 -15.61
CA ALA A 241 29.23 -1.67 -15.07
C ALA A 241 28.73 -1.66 -13.61
N LYS A 242 28.45 -0.48 -13.03
CA LYS A 242 27.98 -0.35 -11.64
C LYS A 242 26.50 -0.04 -11.59
N VAL A 243 25.75 -0.83 -10.82
CA VAL A 243 24.32 -0.63 -10.59
C VAL A 243 24.04 -0.62 -9.10
N ALA A 244 23.42 0.45 -8.62
CA ALA A 244 22.83 0.54 -7.29
C ALA A 244 21.35 0.15 -7.38
N ILE A 245 20.90 -0.83 -6.60
CA ILE A 245 19.55 -1.37 -6.63
C ILE A 245 18.91 -1.08 -5.29
N PHE A 246 17.95 -0.18 -5.25
CA PHE A 246 17.21 0.22 -4.08
C PHE A 246 15.96 -0.65 -3.93
N THR A 247 15.78 -1.27 -2.76
CA THR A 247 14.63 -2.12 -2.48
C THR A 247 14.21 -2.05 -1.00
N ASP A 248 12.92 -2.22 -0.74
CA ASP A 248 12.34 -2.38 0.60
C ASP A 248 11.97 -3.84 0.90
N ASN A 249 12.42 -4.79 0.05
CA ASN A 249 12.10 -6.21 0.17
C ASN A 249 13.37 -7.09 0.21
N LEU A 250 13.64 -7.68 1.37
CA LEU A 250 14.79 -8.57 1.55
C LEU A 250 14.75 -9.83 0.67
N SER A 251 13.55 -10.35 0.39
CA SER A 251 13.37 -11.49 -0.51
C SER A 251 13.83 -11.19 -1.93
N ASP A 252 13.61 -9.95 -2.39
CA ASP A 252 14.03 -9.53 -3.72
C ASP A 252 15.56 -9.42 -3.83
N ILE A 253 16.25 -9.05 -2.75
CA ILE A 253 17.72 -9.08 -2.69
C ILE A 253 18.24 -10.50 -2.90
N THR A 254 17.67 -11.46 -2.18
CA THR A 254 18.09 -12.87 -2.29
C THR A 254 17.86 -13.40 -3.71
N LYS A 255 16.66 -13.20 -4.27
CA LYS A 255 16.32 -13.63 -5.64
C LYS A 255 17.20 -12.96 -6.70
N ALA A 256 17.43 -11.66 -6.58
CA ALA A 256 18.27 -10.92 -7.52
C ALA A 256 19.73 -11.37 -7.49
N ARG A 257 20.28 -11.62 -6.29
CA ARG A 257 21.63 -12.19 -6.14
C ARG A 257 21.74 -13.58 -6.75
N GLU A 258 20.80 -14.46 -6.48
CA GLU A 258 20.76 -15.78 -7.09
C GLU A 258 20.71 -15.68 -8.62
N TYR A 259 19.89 -14.78 -9.17
CA TYR A 259 19.81 -14.54 -10.59
C TYR A 259 21.17 -14.11 -11.18
N VAL A 260 21.81 -13.11 -10.55
CA VAL A 260 23.12 -12.60 -10.98
C VAL A 260 24.21 -13.68 -10.91
N MET A 261 24.26 -14.46 -9.82
CA MET A 261 25.27 -15.52 -9.64
C MET A 261 25.11 -16.66 -10.64
N ARG A 262 23.88 -16.99 -11.06
CA ARG A 262 23.62 -17.99 -12.11
C ARG A 262 24.05 -17.48 -13.49
N SER A 263 23.87 -16.19 -13.75
CA SER A 263 24.13 -15.61 -15.07
C SER A 263 25.61 -15.33 -15.32
N ASN A 264 26.39 -15.02 -14.27
CA ASN A 264 27.81 -14.70 -14.41
C ASN A 264 28.59 -14.83 -13.09
N MET A 265 29.48 -15.81 -12.98
CA MET A 265 30.28 -16.08 -11.78
C MET A 265 31.33 -15.01 -11.45
N TRP A 266 31.68 -14.14 -12.38
CA TRP A 266 32.70 -13.10 -12.18
C TRP A 266 32.14 -11.77 -11.66
N VAL A 267 30.84 -11.69 -11.49
CA VAL A 267 30.16 -10.48 -11.07
C VAL A 267 30.30 -10.30 -9.56
N LYS A 268 30.76 -9.13 -9.14
CA LYS A 268 30.83 -8.77 -7.72
C LYS A 268 29.52 -8.12 -7.29
N SER A 269 28.82 -8.78 -6.38
CA SER A 269 27.61 -8.24 -5.74
C SER A 269 27.86 -7.96 -4.27
N VAL A 270 27.39 -6.82 -3.79
CA VAL A 270 27.45 -6.43 -2.37
C VAL A 270 26.03 -6.12 -1.87
N VAL A 271 25.82 -6.28 -0.57
CA VAL A 271 24.57 -5.92 0.08
C VAL A 271 24.83 -4.87 1.15
N MET A 272 24.05 -3.80 1.11
CA MET A 272 24.15 -2.67 2.03
C MET A 272 22.81 -2.50 2.75
N THR A 273 22.85 -2.44 4.08
CA THR A 273 21.63 -2.43 4.92
C THR A 273 21.80 -1.52 6.13
N PRO A 274 20.70 -1.05 6.73
CA PRO A 274 20.74 -0.50 8.07
C PRO A 274 21.32 -1.52 9.08
N PRO A 275 21.89 -1.04 10.20
CA PRO A 275 22.47 -1.92 11.23
C PRO A 275 21.49 -2.96 11.75
N LYS A 276 21.99 -4.13 12.15
CA LYS A 276 21.22 -5.25 12.71
C LYS A 276 20.20 -5.89 11.74
N THR A 277 20.16 -5.49 10.48
CA THR A 277 19.30 -6.13 9.47
C THR A 277 19.91 -7.50 9.11
N LYS A 278 19.13 -8.56 9.29
CA LYS A 278 19.51 -9.91 8.86
C LYS A 278 18.98 -10.16 7.45
N VAL A 279 19.88 -10.43 6.50
CA VAL A 279 19.50 -10.78 5.13
C VAL A 279 19.72 -12.28 4.93
N PRO A 280 18.70 -13.05 4.53
CA PRO A 280 18.84 -14.50 4.34
C PRO A 280 19.98 -14.83 3.35
N GLY A 281 20.88 -15.74 3.75
CA GLY A 281 22.01 -16.17 2.92
C GLY A 281 23.15 -15.15 2.77
N ILE A 282 23.23 -14.15 3.66
CA ILE A 282 24.30 -13.13 3.67
C ILE A 282 24.80 -12.93 5.09
N ASP A 283 26.02 -13.38 5.35
CA ASP A 283 26.60 -13.33 6.69
C ASP A 283 27.16 -11.95 7.04
N HIS A 284 27.65 -11.19 6.06
CA HIS A 284 28.35 -9.92 6.25
C HIS A 284 27.84 -8.83 5.30
N PRO A 285 26.65 -8.27 5.52
CA PRO A 285 26.22 -7.08 4.78
C PRO A 285 27.03 -5.86 5.24
N HIS A 286 27.24 -4.91 4.36
CA HIS A 286 27.81 -3.60 4.73
C HIS A 286 26.71 -2.77 5.39
N TRP A 287 26.98 -2.21 6.56
CA TRP A 287 26.01 -1.39 7.31
C TRP A 287 26.21 0.07 7.05
N PHE A 288 25.12 0.81 7.04
CA PHE A 288 25.07 2.28 6.98
C PHE A 288 23.95 2.80 7.89
N GLU A 289 24.18 3.89 8.57
CA GLU A 289 23.17 4.58 9.38
C GLU A 289 22.69 5.86 8.70
N THR A 290 23.56 6.49 7.90
CA THR A 290 23.29 7.76 7.21
C THR A 290 23.44 7.62 5.69
N ASN A 291 22.91 8.59 4.96
CA ASN A 291 23.07 8.66 3.52
C ASN A 291 24.54 8.92 3.12
N GLU A 292 25.27 9.68 3.91
CA GLU A 292 26.69 9.98 3.70
C GLU A 292 27.53 8.71 3.80
N GLU A 293 27.31 7.91 4.83
CA GLU A 293 27.98 6.60 4.97
C GLU A 293 27.68 5.66 3.79
N LEU A 294 26.41 5.61 3.35
CA LEU A 294 26.02 4.83 2.17
C LEU A 294 26.74 5.32 0.90
N GLN A 295 26.87 6.63 0.72
CA GLN A 295 27.63 7.21 -0.40
C GLN A 295 29.12 6.85 -0.33
N GLU A 296 29.73 6.88 0.85
CA GLU A 296 31.13 6.46 1.04
C GLU A 296 31.31 4.98 0.72
N LEU A 297 30.42 4.11 1.17
CA LEU A 297 30.43 2.69 0.82
C LEU A 297 30.37 2.48 -0.69
N LEU A 298 29.45 3.16 -1.38
CA LEU A 298 29.29 3.09 -2.84
C LEU A 298 30.51 3.59 -3.63
N LYS A 299 31.25 4.59 -3.08
CA LYS A 299 32.48 5.09 -3.67
C LYS A 299 33.65 4.14 -3.47
N ASN A 300 33.81 3.64 -2.24
CA ASN A 300 35.03 2.94 -1.81
C ASN A 300 35.00 1.44 -2.08
N ILE A 301 33.81 0.82 -2.18
CA ILE A 301 33.70 -0.62 -2.43
C ILE A 301 33.67 -0.89 -3.95
N HIS A 302 34.41 -1.92 -4.36
CA HIS A 302 34.38 -2.38 -5.75
C HIS A 302 33.25 -3.40 -5.95
N PHE A 303 32.26 -3.06 -6.79
CA PHE A 303 31.12 -3.90 -7.12
C PHE A 303 30.63 -3.67 -8.55
N ASN A 304 29.85 -4.63 -9.06
CA ASN A 304 28.99 -4.47 -10.22
C ASN A 304 27.54 -4.20 -9.80
N TYR A 305 27.06 -4.93 -8.77
CA TYR A 305 25.72 -4.76 -8.21
C TYR A 305 25.78 -4.47 -6.71
N ALA A 306 25.23 -3.34 -6.29
CA ALA A 306 25.00 -3.01 -4.88
C ALA A 306 23.50 -3.10 -4.59
N PHE A 307 23.09 -4.08 -3.80
CA PHE A 307 21.73 -4.23 -3.32
C PHE A 307 21.57 -3.44 -2.02
N ILE A 308 20.75 -2.40 -2.05
CA ILE A 308 20.60 -1.43 -0.97
C ILE A 308 19.20 -1.58 -0.39
N TYR A 309 19.15 -2.00 0.86
CA TYR A 309 17.90 -2.19 1.58
C TYR A 309 17.50 -0.94 2.34
N ASN A 310 16.23 -0.53 2.19
CA ASN A 310 15.57 0.48 2.98
C ASN A 310 16.24 1.87 2.93
N ALA A 311 16.76 2.25 1.74
CA ALA A 311 17.22 3.60 1.43
C ALA A 311 16.52 4.12 0.17
N ASP A 312 16.43 5.42 0.03
CA ASP A 312 15.84 6.06 -1.14
C ASP A 312 16.89 6.49 -2.15
N LYS A 313 16.60 6.31 -3.45
CA LYS A 313 17.50 6.70 -4.54
C LYS A 313 17.79 8.19 -4.61
N SER A 314 16.96 9.04 -3.99
CA SER A 314 17.18 10.50 -3.94
C SER A 314 18.48 10.87 -3.26
N MET A 315 19.04 9.99 -2.40
CA MET A 315 20.35 10.18 -1.79
C MET A 315 21.48 10.34 -2.82
N LEU A 316 21.31 9.83 -4.05
CA LEU A 316 22.27 10.03 -5.12
C LEU A 316 22.21 11.43 -5.72
N ASN A 317 21.10 12.15 -5.58
CA ASN A 317 20.89 13.48 -6.15
C ASN A 317 21.53 14.59 -5.31
N THR A 318 21.77 14.37 -4.01
CA THR A 318 22.39 15.33 -3.09
C THR A 318 23.81 15.71 -3.50
N ILE A 319 24.47 14.87 -4.30
CA ILE A 319 25.83 15.13 -4.80
C ILE A 319 25.86 16.18 -5.93
N GLN A 320 24.74 16.51 -6.56
CA GLN A 320 24.67 17.45 -7.67
C GLN A 320 24.71 18.92 -7.23
N GLU A 321 24.31 19.24 -6.00
CA GLU A 321 24.22 20.61 -5.49
C GLU A 321 25.57 21.16 -4.99
N GLU A 322 26.48 20.32 -4.48
CA GLU A 322 27.77 20.77 -3.96
C GLU A 322 28.80 21.18 -5.03
N TYR A 323 28.61 20.83 -6.29
CA TYR A 323 29.55 21.11 -7.40
C TYR A 323 29.09 22.18 -8.39
N SER A 324 27.96 22.85 -8.17
CA SER A 324 27.47 23.92 -9.04
C SER A 324 27.91 25.33 -8.61
N LEU A 325 28.80 25.45 -7.63
CA LEU A 325 29.29 26.72 -7.09
C LEU A 325 30.70 27.11 -7.55
N PHE A 326 31.19 26.61 -8.70
CA PHE A 326 32.40 27.10 -9.35
C PHE A 326 32.22 27.25 -10.84
#